data_e5ac5a8575115e087d2396a13a861111
#
_entry.id   e5ac5a8575115e087d2396a13a861111
#
_cell.length_a   1.000
_cell.length_b   1.000
_cell.length_c   1.000
_cell.angle_alpha   90.00
_cell.angle_beta   90.00
_cell.angle_gamma   90.00
#
_symmetry.space_group_name_H-M   'P 1'
#
loop_
_entity.id
_entity.type
_entity.pdbx_description
1 polymer ?
#
loop_
_entity_poly.entity_id
_entity_poly.type
_entity_poly.pdbx_seq_one_letter_code
_entity_poly.pdbx_strand_id
1 'polypeptide(L)'
;MARRRSLTIASVNVNGIRAADRNGISAWIADRRPDVVTLQEVRAPDDIFTEHVDRLWGEKWHRVHAESAAKGRAGVAVVSSHNIANSRIDIGKPAQRFNNTGRWVEAVIDIPFLDQSLVVISAYVHTGDASDENRMEEKLSFFAAMTRRMETLRSSGAYVLLTGDFNVGHTELDIKNWKGNRNNAGFLESERAWFDRWFDDLGWVDLARNLAGPVEGPYTWWSFRGQAFDRDVGWRIDYQIASPEFAAFAATSEVDRAPSYAERWSDHAPLVVTFKV
;
A
#
# COMPACT_ATOMS: atom_id res chain seq x y z
N MET A 1 -19.67 -5.29 -29.04
CA MET A 1 -19.01 -4.47 -28.02
C MET A 1 -17.90 -5.30 -27.39
N ALA A 2 -16.65 -4.86 -27.47
CA ALA A 2 -15.55 -5.54 -26.78
C ALA A 2 -15.86 -5.57 -25.27
N ARG A 3 -15.72 -6.73 -24.64
CA ARG A 3 -15.91 -6.90 -23.20
C ARG A 3 -14.85 -6.03 -22.51
N ARG A 4 -15.22 -4.95 -21.84
CA ARG A 4 -14.28 -4.17 -21.02
C ARG A 4 -13.59 -5.12 -20.03
N ARG A 5 -12.30 -5.16 -20.09
CA ARG A 5 -11.48 -5.99 -19.18
C ARG A 5 -11.28 -5.23 -17.89
N SER A 6 -11.38 -5.90 -16.77
CA SER A 6 -11.16 -5.32 -15.45
C SER A 6 -9.90 -5.89 -14.82
N LEU A 7 -9.18 -5.06 -14.08
CA LEU A 7 -8.03 -5.43 -13.27
C LEU A 7 -8.31 -4.94 -11.84
N THR A 8 -8.27 -5.85 -10.86
CA THR A 8 -8.50 -5.52 -9.45
C THR A 8 -7.20 -5.64 -8.68
N ILE A 9 -6.77 -4.53 -8.06
CA ILE A 9 -5.54 -4.45 -7.28
C ILE A 9 -5.88 -4.07 -5.84
N ALA A 10 -5.35 -4.83 -4.88
CA ALA A 10 -5.53 -4.58 -3.46
C ALA A 10 -4.21 -4.23 -2.78
N SER A 11 -4.22 -3.23 -1.89
CA SER A 11 -3.14 -2.93 -0.94
C SER A 11 -3.56 -3.34 0.45
N VAL A 12 -2.72 -4.11 1.15
CA VAL A 12 -3.10 -4.78 2.39
C VAL A 12 -1.94 -4.80 3.39
N ASN A 13 -2.00 -4.01 4.44
CA ASN A 13 -1.13 -4.23 5.60
C ASN A 13 -1.68 -5.41 6.41
N VAL A 14 -0.96 -6.54 6.41
CA VAL A 14 -1.40 -7.79 7.03
C VAL A 14 -1.04 -7.90 8.51
N ASN A 15 -0.25 -6.97 9.04
CA ASN A 15 0.23 -7.00 10.44
C ASN A 15 0.77 -8.39 10.86
N GLY A 16 1.50 -9.04 9.93
CA GLY A 16 2.05 -10.39 10.04
C GLY A 16 1.22 -11.43 9.30
N ILE A 17 1.78 -11.96 8.19
CA ILE A 17 1.09 -12.89 7.29
C ILE A 17 0.58 -14.14 8.02
N ARG A 18 1.36 -14.69 8.99
CA ARG A 18 0.96 -15.83 9.81
C ARG A 18 -0.26 -15.55 10.67
N ALA A 19 -0.38 -14.33 11.20
CA ALA A 19 -1.51 -13.93 12.02
C ALA A 19 -2.75 -13.69 11.14
N ALA A 20 -2.61 -12.97 10.05
CA ALA A 20 -3.69 -12.69 9.10
C ALA A 20 -4.29 -13.99 8.54
N ASP A 21 -3.44 -14.96 8.18
CA ASP A 21 -3.88 -16.26 7.68
C ASP A 21 -4.66 -17.05 8.74
N ARG A 22 -4.14 -17.16 9.96
CA ARG A 22 -4.83 -17.83 11.06
C ARG A 22 -6.17 -17.16 11.42
N ASN A 23 -6.25 -15.83 11.25
CA ASN A 23 -7.42 -15.03 11.59
C ASN A 23 -8.43 -14.86 10.45
N GLY A 24 -8.21 -15.50 9.28
CA GLY A 24 -9.24 -15.63 8.24
C GLY A 24 -9.12 -14.73 7.01
N ILE A 25 -7.93 -14.20 6.68
CA ILE A 25 -7.71 -13.47 5.41
C ILE A 25 -8.12 -14.29 4.18
N SER A 26 -8.07 -15.64 4.27
CA SER A 26 -8.44 -16.55 3.19
C SER A 26 -9.90 -16.37 2.72
N ALA A 27 -10.82 -16.05 3.64
CA ALA A 27 -12.22 -15.79 3.30
C ALA A 27 -12.34 -14.51 2.45
N TRP A 28 -11.63 -13.43 2.82
CA TRP A 28 -11.60 -12.21 2.05
C TRP A 28 -10.98 -12.41 0.65
N ILE A 29 -9.88 -13.17 0.55
CA ILE A 29 -9.24 -13.50 -0.73
C ILE A 29 -10.22 -14.26 -1.65
N ALA A 30 -10.92 -15.24 -1.11
CA ALA A 30 -11.88 -16.06 -1.86
C ALA A 30 -13.10 -15.27 -2.35
N ASP A 31 -13.56 -14.30 -1.58
CA ASP A 31 -14.68 -13.43 -1.93
C ASP A 31 -14.26 -12.34 -2.93
N ARG A 32 -13.21 -11.59 -2.62
CA ARG A 32 -12.79 -10.42 -3.39
C ARG A 32 -12.06 -10.77 -4.68
N ARG A 33 -11.28 -11.84 -4.68
CA ARG A 33 -10.52 -12.36 -5.84
C ARG A 33 -9.72 -11.28 -6.58
N PRO A 34 -8.86 -10.52 -5.90
CA PRO A 34 -8.03 -9.52 -6.56
C PRO A 34 -7.03 -10.19 -7.52
N ASP A 35 -6.71 -9.53 -8.63
CA ASP A 35 -5.72 -10.01 -9.61
C ASP A 35 -4.28 -9.79 -9.13
N VAL A 36 -4.07 -8.70 -8.39
CA VAL A 36 -2.79 -8.32 -7.78
C VAL A 36 -3.02 -7.88 -6.34
N VAL A 37 -2.17 -8.36 -5.42
CA VAL A 37 -2.18 -7.96 -4.02
C VAL A 37 -0.81 -7.46 -3.62
N THR A 38 -0.75 -6.28 -3.06
CA THR A 38 0.45 -5.75 -2.43
C THR A 38 0.31 -5.86 -0.92
N LEU A 39 1.34 -6.40 -0.28
CA LEU A 39 1.33 -6.68 1.15
C LEU A 39 2.35 -5.82 1.87
N GLN A 40 1.97 -5.31 3.04
CA GLN A 40 2.86 -4.63 3.96
C GLN A 40 2.86 -5.35 5.31
N GLU A 41 3.94 -5.16 6.06
CA GLU A 41 4.17 -5.83 7.35
C GLU A 41 3.97 -7.35 7.29
N VAL A 42 4.58 -7.99 6.27
CA VAL A 42 4.59 -9.45 6.13
C VAL A 42 5.18 -10.14 7.36
N ARG A 43 6.24 -9.54 7.97
CA ARG A 43 6.87 -9.98 9.24
C ARG A 43 7.26 -11.46 9.27
N ALA A 44 7.61 -12.01 8.14
CA ALA A 44 8.03 -13.40 7.97
C ALA A 44 9.26 -13.48 7.07
N PRO A 45 10.11 -14.49 7.23
CA PRO A 45 11.17 -14.81 6.27
C PRO A 45 10.58 -15.34 4.97
N ASP A 46 11.37 -15.34 3.91
CA ASP A 46 10.93 -15.61 2.54
C ASP A 46 10.34 -17.02 2.33
N ASP A 47 10.91 -18.01 2.99
CA ASP A 47 10.41 -19.40 2.98
C ASP A 47 8.99 -19.52 3.58
N ILE A 48 8.78 -18.89 4.72
CA ILE A 48 7.47 -18.84 5.38
C ILE A 48 6.46 -18.01 4.57
N PHE A 49 6.90 -16.88 4.02
CA PHE A 49 6.05 -16.09 3.13
C PHE A 49 5.58 -16.91 1.93
N THR A 50 6.50 -17.62 1.29
CA THR A 50 6.22 -18.50 0.14
C THR A 50 5.18 -19.55 0.48
N GLU A 51 5.33 -20.27 1.60
CA GLU A 51 4.38 -21.27 2.07
C GLU A 51 2.96 -20.68 2.26
N HIS A 52 2.86 -19.49 2.87
CA HIS A 52 1.57 -18.82 3.06
C HIS A 52 0.95 -18.37 1.73
N VAL A 53 1.75 -17.86 0.78
CA VAL A 53 1.23 -17.49 -0.55
C VAL A 53 0.70 -18.71 -1.29
N ASP A 54 1.43 -19.82 -1.30
CA ASP A 54 0.99 -21.05 -1.97
C ASP A 54 -0.32 -21.58 -1.40
N ARG A 55 -0.51 -21.50 -0.08
CA ARG A 55 -1.74 -21.90 0.58
C ARG A 55 -2.91 -20.96 0.33
N LEU A 56 -2.68 -19.63 0.34
CA LEU A 56 -3.72 -18.61 0.26
C LEU A 56 -4.17 -18.31 -1.18
N TRP A 57 -3.24 -18.28 -2.12
CA TRP A 57 -3.51 -17.92 -3.52
C TRP A 57 -3.27 -19.09 -4.49
N GLY A 58 -2.44 -20.07 -4.11
CA GLY A 58 -2.07 -21.22 -4.91
C GLY A 58 -0.68 -21.08 -5.54
N GLU A 59 -0.04 -22.23 -5.79
CA GLU A 59 1.35 -22.34 -6.29
C GLU A 59 1.60 -21.65 -7.63
N LYS A 60 0.55 -21.42 -8.43
CA LYS A 60 0.66 -20.78 -9.75
C LYS A 60 0.73 -19.25 -9.68
N TRP A 61 0.55 -18.67 -8.51
CA TRP A 61 0.65 -17.24 -8.36
C TRP A 61 2.10 -16.78 -8.31
N HIS A 62 2.39 -15.70 -9.05
CA HIS A 62 3.69 -15.06 -9.07
C HIS A 62 3.86 -14.20 -7.82
N ARG A 63 5.08 -14.12 -7.29
CA ARG A 63 5.36 -13.35 -6.09
C ARG A 63 6.76 -12.75 -6.12
N VAL A 64 6.91 -11.64 -5.44
CA VAL A 64 8.19 -11.04 -5.08
C VAL A 64 8.06 -10.47 -3.67
N HIS A 65 9.06 -10.72 -2.83
CA HIS A 65 9.06 -10.30 -1.43
C HIS A 65 10.39 -9.62 -1.09
N ALA A 66 10.31 -8.49 -0.40
CA ALA A 66 11.44 -7.82 0.21
C ALA A 66 11.41 -8.09 1.72
N GLU A 67 12.12 -9.12 2.16
CA GLU A 67 12.28 -9.44 3.58
C GLU A 67 13.07 -8.35 4.30
N SER A 68 12.73 -8.08 5.56
CA SER A 68 13.51 -7.20 6.42
C SER A 68 14.64 -7.95 7.10
N ALA A 69 15.84 -7.37 7.11
CA ALA A 69 16.95 -7.88 7.92
C ALA A 69 16.62 -7.91 9.43
N ALA A 70 15.71 -7.06 9.89
CA ALA A 70 15.19 -7.07 11.25
C ALA A 70 14.07 -8.10 11.39
N LYS A 71 14.37 -9.25 12.01
CA LYS A 71 13.41 -10.36 12.17
C LYS A 71 12.07 -9.91 12.77
N GLY A 72 10.98 -10.35 12.14
CA GLY A 72 9.61 -10.08 12.60
C GLY A 72 9.14 -8.62 12.46
N ARG A 73 9.85 -7.82 11.66
CA ARG A 73 9.50 -6.42 11.38
C ARG A 73 9.38 -6.17 9.89
N ALA A 74 8.52 -5.22 9.51
CA ALA A 74 8.32 -4.82 8.11
C ALA A 74 8.09 -6.03 7.17
N GLY A 75 8.70 -6.02 5.99
CA GLY A 75 8.47 -6.98 4.93
C GLY A 75 7.34 -6.52 4.01
N VAL A 76 7.64 -6.30 2.73
CA VAL A 76 6.64 -5.92 1.72
C VAL A 76 6.68 -6.90 0.55
N ALA A 77 5.53 -7.15 -0.06
CA ALA A 77 5.46 -8.10 -1.17
C ALA A 77 4.45 -7.66 -2.24
N VAL A 78 4.61 -8.21 -3.43
CA VAL A 78 3.62 -8.22 -4.50
C VAL A 78 3.30 -9.67 -4.85
N VAL A 79 2.02 -10.01 -4.88
CA VAL A 79 1.49 -11.32 -5.27
C VAL A 79 0.54 -11.10 -6.45
N SER A 80 0.68 -11.86 -7.54
CA SER A 80 -0.04 -11.61 -8.79
C SER A 80 -0.49 -12.90 -9.46
N SER A 81 -1.72 -12.90 -10.00
CA SER A 81 -2.22 -13.93 -10.90
C SER A 81 -1.62 -13.82 -12.32
N HIS A 82 -1.04 -12.66 -12.64
CA HIS A 82 -0.35 -12.37 -13.89
C HIS A 82 1.15 -12.53 -13.72
N ASN A 83 1.85 -12.80 -14.83
CA ASN A 83 3.29 -12.95 -14.81
C ASN A 83 4.01 -11.68 -14.31
N ILE A 84 4.99 -11.85 -13.41
CA ILE A 84 5.93 -10.81 -13.02
C ILE A 84 7.16 -10.94 -13.93
N ALA A 85 7.26 -10.08 -14.95
CA ALA A 85 8.33 -10.10 -15.93
C ALA A 85 9.68 -9.65 -15.35
N ASN A 86 9.65 -8.74 -14.37
CA ASN A 86 10.83 -8.24 -13.69
C ASN A 86 10.46 -7.74 -12.28
N SER A 87 11.43 -7.74 -11.38
CA SER A 87 11.20 -7.25 -10.02
C SER A 87 12.45 -6.63 -9.42
N ARG A 88 12.24 -5.81 -8.37
CA ARG A 88 13.30 -5.14 -7.63
C ARG A 88 12.90 -5.01 -6.16
N ILE A 89 13.80 -5.38 -5.24
CA ILE A 89 13.56 -5.37 -3.79
C ILE A 89 14.26 -4.22 -3.05
N ASP A 90 14.80 -3.25 -3.77
CA ASP A 90 15.41 -2.05 -3.21
C ASP A 90 14.94 -0.79 -3.95
N ILE A 91 15.09 0.37 -3.32
CA ILE A 91 14.70 1.64 -3.91
C ILE A 91 15.79 2.26 -4.80
N GLY A 92 16.99 1.69 -4.80
CA GLY A 92 18.12 2.11 -5.63
C GLY A 92 18.97 3.25 -5.05
N LYS A 93 19.98 3.64 -5.83
CA LYS A 93 20.87 4.76 -5.47
C LYS A 93 20.15 6.11 -5.63
N PRO A 94 20.44 7.09 -4.77
CA PRO A 94 21.39 7.09 -3.66
C PRO A 94 20.84 6.60 -2.32
N ALA A 95 19.74 5.88 -2.29
CA ALA A 95 18.97 5.55 -1.09
C ALA A 95 19.36 4.19 -0.47
N GLN A 96 20.61 3.75 -0.61
CA GLN A 96 21.08 2.42 -0.15
C GLN A 96 20.85 2.16 1.35
N ARG A 97 20.72 3.20 2.18
CA ARG A 97 20.40 3.05 3.60
C ARG A 97 19.07 2.34 3.86
N PHE A 98 18.18 2.31 2.87
CA PHE A 98 16.90 1.62 2.94
C PHE A 98 16.93 0.20 2.38
N ASN A 99 18.06 -0.25 1.82
CA ASN A 99 18.21 -1.62 1.36
C ASN A 99 18.11 -2.60 2.53
N ASN A 100 17.53 -3.77 2.27
CA ASN A 100 17.30 -4.83 3.26
C ASN A 100 16.41 -4.40 4.45
N THR A 101 15.69 -3.29 4.35
CA THR A 101 14.76 -2.86 5.40
C THR A 101 13.38 -3.51 5.26
N GLY A 102 13.10 -4.19 4.14
CA GLY A 102 11.80 -4.79 3.85
C GLY A 102 10.71 -3.75 3.67
N ARG A 103 11.02 -2.59 3.06
CA ARG A 103 10.08 -1.47 2.96
C ARG A 103 9.75 -1.05 1.53
N TRP A 104 10.36 -1.69 0.53
CA TRP A 104 10.15 -1.36 -0.87
C TRP A 104 10.32 -2.59 -1.74
N VAL A 105 9.34 -2.84 -2.61
CA VAL A 105 9.42 -3.83 -3.68
C VAL A 105 8.69 -3.31 -4.91
N GLU A 106 9.27 -3.55 -6.09
CA GLU A 106 8.69 -3.24 -7.39
C GLU A 106 8.46 -4.54 -8.17
N ALA A 107 7.32 -4.65 -8.84
CA ALA A 107 7.01 -5.73 -9.76
C ALA A 107 6.55 -5.15 -11.10
N VAL A 108 7.20 -5.53 -12.19
CA VAL A 108 6.71 -5.26 -13.55
C VAL A 108 5.79 -6.41 -13.94
N ILE A 109 4.51 -6.11 -14.07
CA ILE A 109 3.46 -7.11 -14.28
C ILE A 109 3.00 -7.07 -15.74
N ASP A 110 2.94 -8.24 -16.37
CA ASP A 110 2.43 -8.41 -17.73
C ASP A 110 0.90 -8.46 -17.71
N ILE A 111 0.26 -7.34 -18.01
CA ILE A 111 -1.19 -7.28 -18.17
C ILE A 111 -1.54 -7.29 -19.64
N PRO A 112 -2.10 -8.38 -20.18
CA PRO A 112 -2.23 -8.60 -21.65
C PRO A 112 -3.10 -7.57 -22.39
N PHE A 113 -3.83 -6.75 -21.68
CA PHE A 113 -4.76 -5.78 -22.25
C PHE A 113 -4.36 -4.31 -21.97
N LEU A 114 -3.22 -4.09 -21.33
CA LEU A 114 -2.58 -2.78 -21.24
C LEU A 114 -1.59 -2.62 -22.41
N ASP A 115 -1.48 -1.42 -22.92
CA ASP A 115 -0.55 -1.06 -24.01
C ASP A 115 0.85 -0.67 -23.51
N GLN A 116 0.98 -0.47 -22.18
CA GLN A 116 2.23 -0.20 -21.49
C GLN A 116 2.46 -1.19 -20.37
N SER A 117 3.72 -1.41 -19.99
CA SER A 117 4.05 -2.20 -18.79
C SER A 117 3.51 -1.54 -17.53
N LEU A 118 2.95 -2.33 -16.63
CA LEU A 118 2.50 -1.87 -15.33
C LEU A 118 3.55 -2.18 -14.26
N VAL A 119 4.08 -1.13 -13.62
CA VAL A 119 4.94 -1.27 -12.45
C VAL A 119 4.09 -1.09 -11.20
N VAL A 120 3.90 -2.16 -10.45
CA VAL A 120 3.23 -2.14 -9.13
C VAL A 120 4.28 -2.15 -8.04
N ILE A 121 4.14 -1.22 -7.10
CA ILE A 121 5.06 -1.03 -5.99
C ILE A 121 4.32 -1.28 -4.69
N SER A 122 4.91 -2.09 -3.79
CA SER A 122 4.49 -2.17 -2.39
C SER A 122 5.51 -1.46 -1.52
N ALA A 123 5.05 -0.46 -0.76
CA ALA A 123 5.88 0.32 0.15
C ALA A 123 5.34 0.30 1.57
N TYR A 124 6.24 0.34 2.54
CA TYR A 124 5.91 0.49 3.96
C TYR A 124 6.75 1.61 4.58
N VAL A 125 6.09 2.69 4.93
CA VAL A 125 6.73 3.82 5.62
C VAL A 125 6.51 3.65 7.12
N HIS A 126 7.58 3.68 7.93
CA HIS A 126 7.42 3.54 9.37
C HIS A 126 6.66 4.73 9.99
N THR A 127 6.01 4.49 11.12
CA THR A 127 5.18 5.50 11.81
C THR A 127 5.94 6.79 12.11
N GLY A 128 7.24 6.72 12.43
CA GLY A 128 8.00 7.85 12.91
C GLY A 128 7.82 8.04 14.43
N ASP A 129 8.41 9.11 14.93
CA ASP A 129 8.27 9.56 16.32
C ASP A 129 8.55 11.05 16.35
N ALA A 130 7.54 11.88 16.61
CA ALA A 130 7.67 13.35 16.60
C ALA A 130 8.67 13.87 17.65
N SER A 131 9.03 13.07 18.67
CA SER A 131 10.03 13.40 19.68
C SER A 131 11.46 12.97 19.32
N ASP A 132 11.63 12.20 18.23
CA ASP A 132 12.92 11.69 17.74
C ASP A 132 13.22 12.24 16.34
N GLU A 133 14.05 13.28 16.28
CA GLU A 133 14.44 13.96 15.05
C GLU A 133 15.08 12.99 14.03
N ASN A 134 15.90 12.01 14.48
CA ASN A 134 16.55 11.07 13.58
C ASN A 134 15.54 10.14 12.90
N ARG A 135 14.53 9.69 13.65
CA ARG A 135 13.45 8.87 13.08
C ARG A 135 12.61 9.66 12.10
N MET A 136 12.35 10.93 12.37
CA MET A 136 11.62 11.79 11.44
C MET A 136 12.46 12.09 10.19
N GLU A 137 13.76 12.38 10.34
CA GLU A 137 14.65 12.55 9.19
C GLU A 137 14.72 11.28 8.31
N GLU A 138 14.82 10.10 8.93
CA GLU A 138 14.76 8.82 8.20
C GLU A 138 13.47 8.72 7.38
N LYS A 139 12.32 9.01 7.99
CA LYS A 139 11.00 8.96 7.34
C LYS A 139 10.92 9.92 6.15
N LEU A 140 11.25 11.18 6.35
CA LEU A 140 11.19 12.21 5.30
C LEU A 140 12.16 11.92 4.16
N SER A 141 13.35 11.41 4.45
CA SER A 141 14.30 11.02 3.41
C SER A 141 13.88 9.77 2.65
N PHE A 142 13.06 8.89 3.24
CA PHE A 142 12.43 7.79 2.51
C PHE A 142 11.39 8.32 1.52
N PHE A 143 10.53 9.28 1.91
CA PHE A 143 9.64 9.98 0.96
C PHE A 143 10.40 10.63 -0.19
N ALA A 144 11.53 11.28 0.10
CA ALA A 144 12.38 11.86 -0.95
C ALA A 144 12.93 10.79 -1.92
N ALA A 145 13.31 9.62 -1.41
CA ALA A 145 13.78 8.50 -2.23
C ALA A 145 12.64 7.92 -3.08
N MET A 146 11.46 7.74 -2.49
CA MET A 146 10.25 7.29 -3.19
C MET A 146 9.91 8.22 -4.34
N THR A 147 9.87 9.53 -4.10
CA THR A 147 9.59 10.55 -5.11
C THR A 147 10.53 10.43 -6.31
N ARG A 148 11.84 10.38 -6.07
CA ARG A 148 12.84 10.23 -7.16
C ARG A 148 12.62 8.95 -7.95
N ARG A 149 12.30 7.85 -7.27
CA ARG A 149 12.10 6.56 -7.94
C ARG A 149 10.81 6.56 -8.76
N MET A 150 9.73 7.10 -8.24
CA MET A 150 8.45 7.25 -8.93
C MET A 150 8.63 8.05 -10.23
N GLU A 151 9.29 9.21 -10.18
CA GLU A 151 9.55 10.05 -11.35
C GLU A 151 10.44 9.33 -12.38
N THR A 152 11.44 8.55 -11.93
CA THR A 152 12.27 7.73 -12.82
C THR A 152 11.44 6.68 -13.56
N LEU A 153 10.53 6.01 -12.87
CA LEU A 153 9.66 4.99 -13.45
C LEU A 153 8.65 5.62 -14.43
N ARG A 154 8.02 6.71 -14.04
CA ARG A 154 7.11 7.45 -14.92
C ARG A 154 7.80 7.94 -16.19
N SER A 155 9.03 8.45 -16.09
CA SER A 155 9.82 8.91 -17.24
C SER A 155 10.21 7.78 -18.22
N SER A 156 10.10 6.51 -17.82
CA SER A 156 10.29 5.37 -18.73
C SER A 156 9.08 5.07 -19.64
N GLY A 157 7.96 5.78 -19.41
CA GLY A 157 6.71 5.54 -20.13
C GLY A 157 5.85 4.40 -19.57
N ALA A 158 6.25 3.78 -18.47
CA ALA A 158 5.47 2.74 -17.82
C ALA A 158 4.26 3.32 -17.08
N TYR A 159 3.19 2.55 -16.98
CA TYR A 159 2.17 2.77 -15.98
C TYR A 159 2.73 2.47 -14.58
N VAL A 160 2.53 3.36 -13.63
CA VAL A 160 3.07 3.20 -12.28
C VAL A 160 1.94 3.27 -11.25
N LEU A 161 1.92 2.28 -10.36
CA LEU A 161 1.03 2.24 -9.21
C LEU A 161 1.84 2.01 -7.95
N LEU A 162 2.00 3.05 -7.15
CA LEU A 162 2.59 2.98 -5.82
C LEU A 162 1.47 2.69 -4.80
N THR A 163 1.65 1.62 -4.04
CA THR A 163 0.70 1.20 -3.02
C THR A 163 1.39 1.05 -1.67
N GLY A 164 0.64 1.10 -0.60
CA GLY A 164 1.15 0.71 0.70
C GLY A 164 0.63 1.51 1.88
N ASP A 165 1.16 1.15 3.05
CA ASP A 165 0.96 1.85 4.30
C ASP A 165 2.04 2.92 4.46
N PHE A 166 1.63 4.18 4.41
CA PHE A 166 2.57 5.31 4.54
C PHE A 166 2.59 5.92 5.93
N ASN A 167 1.75 5.41 6.83
CA ASN A 167 1.64 5.91 8.21
C ASN A 167 1.50 7.44 8.28
N VAL A 168 0.75 8.04 7.33
CA VAL A 168 0.43 9.48 7.27
C VAL A 168 -0.99 9.69 6.76
N GLY A 169 -1.78 10.48 7.46
CA GLY A 169 -2.99 11.06 6.93
C GLY A 169 -2.64 12.36 6.21
N HIS A 170 -3.03 12.53 4.95
CA HIS A 170 -2.68 13.71 4.15
C HIS A 170 -3.45 14.95 4.61
N THR A 171 -4.77 14.84 4.77
CA THR A 171 -5.65 15.96 5.11
C THR A 171 -6.42 15.73 6.41
N GLU A 172 -7.14 16.73 6.86
CA GLU A 172 -8.03 16.63 8.02
C GLU A 172 -9.15 15.58 7.83
N LEU A 173 -9.52 15.29 6.58
CA LEU A 173 -10.50 14.28 6.24
C LEU A 173 -9.98 12.84 6.47
N ASP A 174 -8.67 12.67 6.58
CA ASP A 174 -8.02 11.37 6.66
C ASP A 174 -7.87 10.84 8.09
N ILE A 175 -8.18 11.66 9.09
CA ILE A 175 -8.06 11.29 10.51
C ILE A 175 -9.27 11.78 11.29
N LYS A 176 -10.02 10.87 11.92
CA LYS A 176 -11.23 11.24 12.68
C LYS A 176 -10.95 12.27 13.77
N ASN A 177 -9.88 12.11 14.52
CA ASN A 177 -9.48 13.00 15.62
C ASN A 177 -8.27 13.87 15.24
N TRP A 178 -8.24 14.46 14.03
CA TRP A 178 -7.11 15.18 13.50
C TRP A 178 -6.61 16.35 14.38
N LYS A 179 -7.51 17.05 15.08
CA LYS A 179 -7.15 18.18 15.96
C LYS A 179 -6.17 17.79 17.05
N GLY A 180 -6.39 16.62 17.67
CA GLY A 180 -5.52 16.07 18.69
C GLY A 180 -4.22 15.46 18.15
N ASN A 181 -4.12 15.25 16.85
CA ASN A 181 -3.00 14.58 16.20
C ASN A 181 -2.07 15.55 15.42
N ARG A 182 -2.34 16.85 15.40
CA ARG A 182 -1.56 17.85 14.62
C ARG A 182 -0.05 17.82 14.88
N ASN A 183 0.36 17.47 16.09
CA ASN A 183 1.76 17.45 16.51
C ASN A 183 2.30 16.01 16.65
N ASN A 184 1.56 15.02 16.18
CA ASN A 184 1.96 13.63 16.24
C ASN A 184 2.52 13.18 14.88
N ALA A 185 3.52 12.27 14.93
CA ALA A 185 3.97 11.58 13.74
C ALA A 185 2.78 10.89 13.03
N GLY A 186 2.77 10.97 11.71
CA GLY A 186 1.63 10.56 10.88
C GLY A 186 0.68 11.70 10.51
N PHE A 187 0.84 12.90 11.09
CA PHE A 187 0.04 14.08 10.72
C PHE A 187 0.79 15.40 10.82
N LEU A 188 2.12 15.37 10.91
CA LEU A 188 2.95 16.58 10.90
C LEU A 188 2.88 17.27 9.53
N GLU A 189 2.98 18.59 9.52
CA GLU A 189 3.00 19.38 8.29
C GLU A 189 4.13 18.93 7.34
N SER A 190 5.32 18.63 7.89
CA SER A 190 6.48 18.14 7.13
C SER A 190 6.25 16.80 6.45
N GLU A 191 5.38 15.94 6.98
CA GLU A 191 4.99 14.68 6.36
C GLU A 191 3.94 14.92 5.27
N ARG A 192 2.92 15.73 5.56
CA ARG A 192 1.81 16.04 4.66
C ARG A 192 2.26 16.80 3.41
N ALA A 193 3.26 17.66 3.54
CA ALA A 193 3.86 18.40 2.42
C ALA A 193 4.43 17.49 1.31
N TRP A 194 4.79 16.23 1.59
CA TRP A 194 5.17 15.27 0.57
C TRP A 194 3.98 14.83 -0.29
N PHE A 195 2.80 14.71 0.31
CA PHE A 195 1.57 14.37 -0.40
C PHE A 195 1.08 15.56 -1.25
N ASP A 196 1.12 16.78 -0.71
CA ASP A 196 0.86 18.02 -1.48
C ASP A 196 1.77 18.05 -2.72
N ARG A 197 3.07 17.81 -2.53
CA ARG A 197 4.02 17.74 -3.64
C ARG A 197 3.69 16.66 -4.67
N TRP A 198 3.31 15.46 -4.23
CA TRP A 198 2.97 14.38 -5.16
C TRP A 198 1.71 14.69 -5.96
N PHE A 199 0.68 15.22 -5.32
CA PHE A 199 -0.62 15.40 -5.94
C PHE A 199 -0.73 16.73 -6.68
N ASP A 200 -0.29 17.82 -6.07
CA ASP A 200 -0.44 19.16 -6.63
C ASP A 200 0.70 19.55 -7.58
N ASP A 201 1.97 19.26 -7.23
CA ASP A 201 3.12 19.68 -8.03
C ASP A 201 3.48 18.65 -9.12
N LEU A 202 3.48 17.36 -8.79
CA LEU A 202 3.94 16.29 -9.68
C LEU A 202 2.80 15.57 -10.41
N GLY A 203 1.55 15.82 -10.04
CA GLY A 203 0.36 15.33 -10.71
C GLY A 203 0.09 13.83 -10.55
N TRP A 204 0.66 13.19 -9.50
CA TRP A 204 0.27 11.85 -9.11
C TRP A 204 -1.17 11.86 -8.58
N VAL A 205 -1.87 10.74 -8.69
CA VAL A 205 -3.29 10.66 -8.32
C VAL A 205 -3.49 9.69 -7.14
N ASP A 206 -3.99 10.22 -6.01
CA ASP A 206 -4.52 9.39 -4.93
C ASP A 206 -5.87 8.83 -5.37
N LEU A 207 -5.89 7.55 -5.76
CA LEU A 207 -7.08 6.92 -6.35
C LEU A 207 -8.25 6.87 -5.38
N ALA A 208 -8.00 6.58 -4.11
CA ALA A 208 -9.04 6.49 -3.10
C ALA A 208 -9.70 7.84 -2.85
N ARG A 209 -8.91 8.89 -2.66
CA ARG A 209 -9.43 10.25 -2.46
C ARG A 209 -10.10 10.79 -3.71
N ASN A 210 -9.51 10.55 -4.89
CA ASN A 210 -10.07 11.02 -6.15
C ASN A 210 -11.46 10.41 -6.43
N LEU A 211 -11.66 9.12 -6.12
CA LEU A 211 -12.94 8.44 -6.35
C LEU A 211 -13.96 8.66 -5.22
N ALA A 212 -13.52 8.81 -3.97
CA ALA A 212 -14.42 9.08 -2.85
C ALA A 212 -14.86 10.54 -2.77
N GLY A 213 -14.06 11.47 -3.30
CA GLY A 213 -14.31 12.91 -3.18
C GLY A 213 -13.97 13.46 -1.78
N PRO A 214 -14.44 14.69 -1.45
CA PRO A 214 -14.11 15.40 -0.22
C PRO A 214 -14.96 14.94 0.98
N VAL A 215 -14.86 13.65 1.33
CA VAL A 215 -15.57 13.03 2.47
C VAL A 215 -14.60 12.61 3.56
N GLU A 216 -15.07 12.50 4.82
CA GLU A 216 -14.27 11.91 5.90
C GLU A 216 -13.92 10.45 5.57
N GLY A 217 -12.67 10.06 5.78
CA GLY A 217 -12.18 8.75 5.37
C GLY A 217 -12.02 8.61 3.84
N PRO A 218 -12.33 7.44 3.25
CA PRO A 218 -12.59 6.17 3.94
C PRO A 218 -11.37 5.71 4.73
N TYR A 219 -11.54 5.43 6.02
CA TYR A 219 -10.43 5.01 6.88
C TYR A 219 -9.98 3.61 6.55
N THR A 220 -8.67 3.38 6.68
CA THR A 220 -8.03 2.09 6.40
C THR A 220 -7.42 1.42 7.62
N TRP A 221 -7.22 2.17 8.72
CA TRP A 221 -6.64 1.68 9.96
C TRP A 221 -7.40 2.14 11.20
N TRP A 222 -7.51 1.26 12.20
CA TRP A 222 -8.11 1.54 13.51
C TRP A 222 -7.30 0.89 14.62
N SER A 223 -6.93 1.68 15.61
CA SER A 223 -6.24 1.19 16.81
C SER A 223 -6.99 0.03 17.47
N PHE A 224 -6.24 -0.92 18.05
CA PHE A 224 -6.82 -1.95 18.93
C PHE A 224 -7.33 -1.38 20.26
N ARG A 225 -7.01 -0.12 20.61
CA ARG A 225 -7.35 0.53 21.86
C ARG A 225 -8.62 1.37 21.73
N GLY A 226 -9.31 1.59 22.84
CA GLY A 226 -10.37 2.60 22.95
C GLY A 226 -11.61 2.32 22.11
N GLN A 227 -11.87 1.06 21.73
CA GLN A 227 -12.97 0.69 20.82
C GLN A 227 -12.96 1.51 19.50
N ALA A 228 -11.76 1.84 19.00
CA ALA A 228 -11.60 2.73 17.86
C ALA A 228 -12.30 2.18 16.60
N PHE A 229 -12.27 0.86 16.40
CA PHE A 229 -12.94 0.22 15.27
C PHE A 229 -14.47 0.38 15.36
N ASP A 230 -15.08 0.01 16.48
CA ASP A 230 -16.54 0.06 16.66
C ASP A 230 -17.08 1.49 16.58
N ARG A 231 -16.30 2.47 17.08
CA ARG A 231 -16.62 3.90 17.06
C ARG A 231 -16.23 4.61 15.76
N ASP A 232 -15.66 3.87 14.83
CA ASP A 232 -15.10 4.40 13.56
C ASP A 232 -14.12 5.57 13.74
N VAL A 233 -13.27 5.49 14.78
CA VAL A 233 -12.19 6.44 15.02
C VAL A 233 -10.95 5.96 14.28
N GLY A 234 -10.97 6.13 12.96
CA GLY A 234 -9.97 5.60 12.04
C GLY A 234 -9.04 6.65 11.44
N TRP A 235 -8.03 6.14 10.75
CA TRP A 235 -7.07 6.87 9.94
C TRP A 235 -7.04 6.27 8.53
N ARG A 236 -6.93 7.11 7.52
CA ARG A 236 -6.64 6.71 6.14
C ARG A 236 -5.14 6.89 5.89
N ILE A 237 -4.39 5.82 6.02
CA ILE A 237 -2.93 5.80 5.94
C ILE A 237 -2.39 4.81 4.90
N ASP A 238 -3.27 3.99 4.33
CA ASP A 238 -2.98 3.13 3.20
C ASP A 238 -3.41 3.83 1.90
N TYR A 239 -2.57 3.76 0.89
CA TYR A 239 -2.75 4.48 -0.37
C TYR A 239 -2.57 3.58 -1.58
N GLN A 240 -3.24 3.94 -2.67
CA GLN A 240 -2.94 3.55 -4.04
C GLN A 240 -2.77 4.83 -4.85
N ILE A 241 -1.52 5.16 -5.22
CA ILE A 241 -1.13 6.38 -5.91
C ILE A 241 -0.67 6.00 -7.32
N ALA A 242 -1.37 6.50 -8.33
CA ALA A 242 -1.13 6.14 -9.72
C ALA A 242 -0.50 7.29 -10.51
N SER A 243 0.27 6.94 -11.55
CA SER A 243 0.56 7.89 -12.62
C SER A 243 -0.74 8.35 -13.28
N PRO A 244 -0.85 9.62 -13.76
CA PRO A 244 -2.09 10.14 -14.34
C PRO A 244 -2.64 9.27 -15.45
N GLU A 245 -1.77 8.72 -16.27
CA GLU A 245 -2.12 7.86 -17.43
C GLU A 245 -2.78 6.55 -16.95
N PHE A 246 -2.30 5.97 -15.84
CA PHE A 246 -2.89 4.76 -15.27
C PHE A 246 -4.13 5.06 -14.44
N ALA A 247 -4.16 6.21 -13.76
CA ALA A 247 -5.31 6.66 -12.98
C ALA A 247 -6.58 6.82 -13.84
N ALA A 248 -6.44 7.11 -15.13
CA ALA A 248 -7.56 7.24 -16.07
C ALA A 248 -8.40 5.94 -16.21
N PHE A 249 -7.83 4.77 -15.90
CA PHE A 249 -8.55 3.50 -15.91
C PHE A 249 -9.26 3.19 -14.59
N ALA A 250 -8.98 3.91 -13.49
CA ALA A 250 -9.59 3.64 -12.19
C ALA A 250 -11.10 3.87 -12.22
N ALA A 251 -11.88 2.87 -11.83
CA ALA A 251 -13.33 2.91 -11.89
C ALA A 251 -13.99 2.91 -10.51
N THR A 252 -13.48 2.14 -9.57
CA THR A 252 -13.97 2.09 -8.18
C THR A 252 -12.82 1.97 -7.21
N SER A 253 -12.99 2.53 -6.02
CA SER A 253 -12.11 2.35 -4.87
C SER A 253 -12.94 2.03 -3.64
N GLU A 254 -12.58 0.98 -2.93
CA GLU A 254 -13.32 0.48 -1.77
C GLU A 254 -12.34 0.11 -0.65
N VAL A 255 -12.75 0.34 0.58
CA VAL A 255 -12.07 -0.17 1.77
C VAL A 255 -12.89 -1.34 2.30
N ASP A 256 -12.32 -2.54 2.25
CA ASP A 256 -12.98 -3.78 2.68
C ASP A 256 -12.89 -3.91 4.21
N ARG A 257 -13.61 -3.04 4.92
CA ARG A 257 -13.69 -3.04 6.37
C ARG A 257 -14.42 -4.29 6.85
N ALA A 258 -13.84 -5.02 7.82
CA ALA A 258 -14.50 -6.17 8.43
C ALA A 258 -15.86 -5.77 9.06
N PRO A 259 -16.87 -6.66 9.06
CA PRO A 259 -18.18 -6.36 9.63
C PRO A 259 -18.16 -6.06 11.12
N SER A 260 -17.22 -6.67 11.86
CA SER A 260 -17.05 -6.46 13.31
C SER A 260 -15.58 -6.47 13.73
N TYR A 261 -15.31 -5.99 14.94
CA TYR A 261 -13.98 -6.06 15.55
C TYR A 261 -13.45 -7.50 15.61
N ALA A 262 -14.30 -8.47 15.93
CA ALA A 262 -13.93 -9.86 16.08
C ALA A 262 -13.56 -10.57 14.77
N GLU A 263 -14.07 -10.07 13.64
CA GLU A 263 -13.81 -10.63 12.31
C GLU A 263 -12.59 -9.99 11.62
N ARG A 264 -11.93 -9.02 12.28
CA ARG A 264 -10.72 -8.42 11.74
C ARG A 264 -9.54 -9.39 11.79
N TRP A 265 -8.90 -9.59 10.68
CA TRP A 265 -7.67 -10.36 10.58
C TRP A 265 -6.40 -9.47 10.59
N SER A 266 -6.56 -8.15 10.47
CA SER A 266 -5.54 -7.10 10.64
C SER A 266 -6.14 -5.87 11.34
N ASP A 267 -5.33 -4.96 11.84
CA ASP A 267 -5.77 -3.63 12.28
C ASP A 267 -5.95 -2.65 11.10
N HIS A 268 -5.53 -3.04 9.91
CA HIS A 268 -5.86 -2.39 8.66
C HIS A 268 -6.97 -3.14 7.92
N ALA A 269 -7.67 -2.42 7.05
CA ALA A 269 -8.58 -2.98 6.06
C ALA A 269 -7.99 -2.87 4.66
N PRO A 270 -8.20 -3.87 3.77
CA PRO A 270 -7.73 -3.79 2.40
C PRO A 270 -8.29 -2.57 1.66
N LEU A 271 -7.40 -1.84 0.98
CA LEU A 271 -7.77 -0.82 0.00
C LEU A 271 -7.76 -1.45 -1.38
N VAL A 272 -8.93 -1.54 -2.02
CA VAL A 272 -9.12 -2.24 -3.29
C VAL A 272 -9.54 -1.25 -4.37
N VAL A 273 -8.82 -1.25 -5.48
CA VAL A 273 -9.16 -0.45 -6.67
C VAL A 273 -9.40 -1.36 -7.86
N THR A 274 -10.51 -1.11 -8.58
CA THR A 274 -10.80 -1.78 -9.84
C THR A 274 -10.59 -0.82 -11.01
N PHE A 275 -9.80 -1.27 -11.97
CA PHE A 275 -9.49 -0.56 -13.20
C PHE A 275 -10.29 -1.17 -14.36
N LYS A 276 -10.81 -0.34 -15.26
CA LYS A 276 -11.52 -0.74 -16.49
C LYS A 276 -10.74 -0.24 -17.69
N VAL A 277 -10.20 -1.19 -18.44
CA VAL A 277 -9.35 -0.96 -19.62
C VAL A 277 -10.11 -1.34 -20.90
#